data_0f0faf45eaf57c7c0d894c3f8af3e36e
#
_entry.id   0f0faf45eaf57c7c0d894c3f8af3e36e
#
_cell.length_a   1.000
_cell.length_b   1.000
_cell.length_c   1.000
_cell.angle_alpha   90.00
_cell.angle_beta   90.00
_cell.angle_gamma   90.00
#
_symmetry.space_group_name_H-M   'P 1'
#
loop_
_entity.id
_entity.type
_entity.pdbx_description
1 polymer ?
#
loop_
_entity_poly.entity_id
_entity_poly.type
_entity_poly.pdbx_seq_one_letter_code
_entity_poly.pdbx_strand_id
1 'polypeptide(L)'
;ADDSYVEDRVKMYEGLDLKDAGDDVVSGYKKNLKEIQDLTGKGKKDYKAIKEAFSKMDQIVYQYIEPKNQAVVSIQQIDASEFPTVKLYMSIKDKTTGNVIENLDDAFFYINKQDANAKYVKQVVKSANQLNEKEALKVDMVADVSGSMDGSPLNEAKQVMSDFVGSVQFDAGDLVELTSFSTGVCLEQEFSDDAATLTNDIHNLVTGDMTSLYDALYTAVERVAAQNGARCVIAFTDGNDNY
;
A
#
# COMPACT_ATOMS: atom_id res chain seq x y z
N ALA A 1 6.06 -11.67 20.03
CA ALA A 1 7.09 -12.24 19.16
C ALA A 1 7.29 -13.68 19.61
N ASP A 2 7.33 -14.62 18.72
CA ASP A 2 7.68 -16.01 19.00
C ASP A 2 9.19 -16.20 18.82
N ASP A 3 9.69 -17.38 19.18
CA ASP A 3 11.12 -17.68 19.11
C ASP A 3 11.65 -17.68 17.67
N SER A 4 10.83 -18.08 16.71
CA SER A 4 11.18 -18.08 15.28
C SER A 4 11.48 -16.65 14.77
N TYR A 5 10.63 -15.70 15.10
CA TYR A 5 10.85 -14.30 14.77
C TYR A 5 12.17 -13.76 15.34
N VAL A 6 12.48 -14.11 16.59
CA VAL A 6 13.73 -13.68 17.24
C VAL A 6 14.95 -14.27 16.54
N GLU A 7 14.90 -15.56 16.18
CA GLU A 7 15.99 -16.25 15.50
C GLU A 7 16.24 -15.69 14.09
N ASP A 8 15.18 -15.43 13.33
CA ASP A 8 15.28 -14.88 11.98
C ASP A 8 15.86 -13.46 12.00
N ARG A 9 15.48 -12.68 13.01
CA ARG A 9 15.99 -11.33 13.20
C ARG A 9 17.49 -11.33 13.54
N VAL A 10 17.92 -12.24 14.41
CA VAL A 10 19.35 -12.41 14.75
C VAL A 10 20.16 -12.78 13.52
N LYS A 11 19.68 -13.76 12.73
CA LYS A 11 20.33 -14.17 11.48
C LYS A 11 20.46 -13.02 10.49
N MET A 12 19.41 -12.20 10.37
CA MET A 12 19.44 -11.01 9.51
C MET A 12 20.58 -10.07 9.93
N TYR A 13 20.71 -9.74 11.22
CA TYR A 13 21.79 -8.89 11.68
C TYR A 13 23.17 -9.53 11.47
N GLU A 14 23.34 -10.83 11.71
CA GLU A 14 24.61 -11.54 11.50
C GLU A 14 25.05 -11.54 10.03
N GLY A 15 24.12 -11.46 9.09
CA GLY A 15 24.36 -11.49 7.65
C GLY A 15 24.62 -10.14 6.98
N LEU A 16 24.56 -9.01 7.72
CA LEU A 16 24.71 -7.69 7.11
C LEU A 16 26.16 -7.39 6.66
N ASP A 17 26.27 -6.76 5.49
CA ASP A 17 27.55 -6.31 4.94
C ASP A 17 27.97 -4.98 5.56
N LEU A 18 29.10 -4.99 6.29
CA LEU A 18 29.65 -3.84 7.01
C LEU A 18 30.80 -3.16 6.27
N LYS A 19 31.10 -3.53 5.02
CA LYS A 19 32.30 -3.10 4.30
C LYS A 19 32.40 -1.59 4.11
N ASP A 20 31.25 -0.94 3.92
CA ASP A 20 31.19 0.50 3.66
C ASP A 20 30.86 1.32 4.92
N ALA A 21 30.77 0.70 6.09
CA ALA A 21 30.51 1.36 7.35
C ALA A 21 31.80 1.84 8.03
N GLY A 22 31.77 3.02 8.64
CA GLY A 22 32.92 3.54 9.39
C GLY A 22 33.25 2.70 10.63
N ASP A 23 34.53 2.74 11.09
CA ASP A 23 35.03 1.91 12.19
C ASP A 23 34.25 2.09 13.50
N ASP A 24 33.80 3.29 13.81
CA ASP A 24 32.97 3.63 14.97
C ASP A 24 31.58 2.98 14.88
N VAL A 25 30.97 2.99 13.68
CA VAL A 25 29.70 2.33 13.39
C VAL A 25 29.81 0.82 13.51
N VAL A 26 30.86 0.23 12.91
CA VAL A 26 31.13 -1.22 13.00
C VAL A 26 31.35 -1.65 14.45
N SER A 27 32.05 -0.85 15.24
CA SER A 27 32.29 -1.11 16.68
C SER A 27 30.95 -1.08 17.45
N GLY A 28 30.13 -0.05 17.24
CA GLY A 28 28.80 0.08 17.85
C GLY A 28 27.87 -1.07 17.47
N TYR A 29 27.89 -1.45 16.18
CA TYR A 29 27.12 -2.56 15.66
C TYR A 29 27.49 -3.89 16.33
N LYS A 30 28.77 -4.24 16.36
CA LYS A 30 29.26 -5.47 16.99
C LYS A 30 28.91 -5.55 18.49
N LYS A 31 28.98 -4.41 19.20
CA LYS A 31 28.55 -4.33 20.60
C LYS A 31 27.08 -4.63 20.77
N ASN A 32 26.21 -4.03 19.96
CA ASN A 32 24.77 -4.27 20.03
C ASN A 32 24.40 -5.69 19.58
N LEU A 33 25.07 -6.24 18.55
CA LEU A 33 24.86 -7.62 18.13
C LEU A 33 25.17 -8.61 19.25
N LYS A 34 26.26 -8.39 19.97
CA LYS A 34 26.61 -9.21 21.14
C LYS A 34 25.56 -9.10 22.25
N GLU A 35 25.06 -7.90 22.55
CA GLU A 35 23.97 -7.71 23.51
C GLU A 35 22.71 -8.51 23.10
N ILE A 36 22.34 -8.48 21.83
CA ILE A 36 21.23 -9.25 21.28
C ILE A 36 21.47 -10.74 21.43
N GLN A 37 22.64 -11.26 21.06
CA GLN A 37 23.00 -12.66 21.18
C GLN A 37 22.98 -13.13 22.64
N ASP A 38 23.48 -12.31 23.58
CA ASP A 38 23.45 -12.61 25.01
C ASP A 38 22.01 -12.66 25.57
N LEU A 39 21.11 -11.80 25.08
CA LEU A 39 19.71 -11.78 25.49
C LEU A 39 18.92 -12.96 24.90
N THR A 40 19.21 -13.34 23.66
CA THR A 40 18.47 -14.39 22.93
C THR A 40 18.98 -15.80 23.27
N GLY A 41 20.24 -15.95 23.69
CA GLY A 41 20.84 -17.21 24.10
C GLY A 41 20.44 -17.69 25.51
N LYS A 42 19.68 -16.92 26.29
CA LYS A 42 19.20 -17.31 27.62
C LYS A 42 18.02 -18.27 27.53
N GLY A 43 17.99 -19.25 28.42
CA GLY A 43 16.91 -20.24 28.48
C GLY A 43 15.51 -19.64 28.79
N LYS A 44 15.48 -18.50 29.50
CA LYS A 44 14.26 -17.70 29.69
C LYS A 44 14.48 -16.33 29.03
N LYS A 45 13.80 -16.10 27.92
CA LYS A 45 13.93 -14.87 27.13
C LYS A 45 13.15 -13.71 27.75
N ASP A 46 13.78 -12.56 27.88
CA ASP A 46 13.13 -11.28 28.16
C ASP A 46 12.78 -10.59 26.83
N TYR A 47 11.61 -10.84 26.31
CA TYR A 47 11.16 -10.30 25.02
C TYR A 47 11.09 -8.76 24.99
N LYS A 48 10.90 -8.10 26.16
CA LYS A 48 10.93 -6.64 26.24
C LYS A 48 12.35 -6.12 26.00
N ALA A 49 13.33 -6.68 26.71
CA ALA A 49 14.73 -6.33 26.54
C ALA A 49 15.23 -6.65 25.12
N ILE A 50 14.82 -7.80 24.55
CA ILE A 50 15.15 -8.19 23.17
C ILE A 50 14.58 -7.16 22.17
N LYS A 51 13.32 -6.75 22.32
CA LYS A 51 12.70 -5.73 21.46
C LYS A 51 13.41 -4.38 21.54
N GLU A 52 13.83 -3.96 22.73
CA GLU A 52 14.61 -2.73 22.92
C GLU A 52 15.98 -2.82 22.25
N ALA A 53 16.66 -3.98 22.36
CA ALA A 53 17.95 -4.21 21.72
C ALA A 53 17.82 -4.24 20.18
N PHE A 54 16.79 -4.88 19.64
CA PHE A 54 16.47 -4.84 18.21
C PHE A 54 16.23 -3.41 17.73
N SER A 55 15.46 -2.61 18.45
CA SER A 55 15.21 -1.22 18.10
C SER A 55 16.49 -0.36 18.04
N LYS A 56 17.43 -0.60 18.94
CA LYS A 56 18.75 0.08 18.90
C LYS A 56 19.57 -0.36 17.69
N MET A 57 19.57 -1.67 17.40
CA MET A 57 20.28 -2.22 16.25
C MET A 57 19.71 -1.68 14.94
N ASP A 58 18.37 -1.67 14.78
CA ASP A 58 17.69 -1.14 13.60
C ASP A 58 18.05 0.31 13.33
N GLN A 59 18.20 1.13 14.36
CA GLN A 59 18.65 2.52 14.20
C GLN A 59 20.05 2.60 13.57
N ILE A 60 20.97 1.74 14.01
CA ILE A 60 22.34 1.71 13.47
C ILE A 60 22.32 1.21 12.02
N VAL A 61 21.59 0.13 11.74
CA VAL A 61 21.45 -0.44 10.40
C VAL A 61 20.87 0.60 9.45
N TYR A 62 19.74 1.19 9.80
CA TYR A 62 19.05 2.17 8.98
C TYR A 62 19.90 3.42 8.71
N GLN A 63 20.63 3.92 9.72
CA GLN A 63 21.32 5.19 9.61
C GLN A 63 22.71 5.07 8.95
N TYR A 64 23.41 3.94 9.11
CA TYR A 64 24.82 3.86 8.78
C TYR A 64 25.24 2.68 7.90
N ILE A 65 24.49 1.57 7.92
CA ILE A 65 24.94 0.33 7.26
C ILE A 65 24.24 0.11 5.93
N GLU A 66 22.97 0.51 5.81
CA GLU A 66 22.20 0.43 4.57
C GLU A 66 21.72 1.81 4.06
N PRO A 67 22.60 2.74 3.75
CA PRO A 67 22.21 3.94 3.02
C PRO A 67 21.89 3.64 1.54
N LYS A 68 22.16 2.45 1.05
CA LYS A 68 21.77 1.98 -0.29
C LYS A 68 20.28 1.61 -0.27
N ASN A 69 19.45 2.61 -0.04
CA ASN A 69 18.00 2.45 -0.13
C ASN A 69 17.62 1.80 -1.44
N GLN A 70 17.35 0.53 -1.38
CA GLN A 70 16.88 -0.25 -2.54
C GLN A 70 15.37 -0.19 -2.67
N ALA A 71 14.67 0.40 -1.69
CA ALA A 71 13.23 0.54 -1.70
C ALA A 71 12.79 1.98 -1.94
N VAL A 72 11.80 2.14 -2.81
CA VAL A 72 11.01 3.37 -2.95
C VAL A 72 9.70 3.15 -2.21
N VAL A 73 9.44 3.99 -1.21
CA VAL A 73 8.21 3.97 -0.42
C VAL A 73 7.35 5.15 -0.85
N SER A 74 6.12 4.86 -1.24
CA SER A 74 5.12 5.88 -1.59
C SER A 74 3.89 5.68 -0.71
N ILE A 75 3.52 6.71 0.08
CA ILE A 75 2.27 6.70 0.84
C ILE A 75 1.15 7.05 -0.13
N GLN A 76 0.23 6.11 -0.34
CA GLN A 76 -0.90 6.26 -1.25
C GLN A 76 -2.11 6.86 -0.54
N GLN A 77 -2.33 6.45 0.71
CA GLN A 77 -3.47 6.89 1.50
C GLN A 77 -3.11 6.97 2.98
N ILE A 78 -3.70 7.94 3.67
CA ILE A 78 -3.67 8.10 5.13
C ILE A 78 -5.10 8.03 5.62
N ASP A 79 -5.42 7.06 6.46
CA ASP A 79 -6.72 6.94 7.10
C ASP A 79 -6.59 7.21 8.60
N ALA A 80 -7.26 8.25 9.07
CA ALA A 80 -7.31 8.67 10.46
C ALA A 80 -8.71 8.49 11.10
N SER A 81 -9.60 7.73 10.46
CA SER A 81 -10.97 7.52 10.93
C SER A 81 -11.02 6.86 12.31
N GLU A 82 -9.99 6.08 12.66
CA GLU A 82 -9.83 5.42 13.96
C GLU A 82 -8.82 6.12 14.88
N PHE A 83 -8.68 7.45 14.77
CA PHE A 83 -7.75 8.19 15.62
C PHE A 83 -7.93 7.85 17.12
N PRO A 84 -6.86 7.63 17.90
CA PRO A 84 -5.44 7.96 17.64
C PRO A 84 -4.65 6.92 16.82
N THR A 85 -5.27 5.85 16.37
CA THR A 85 -4.64 4.94 15.41
C THR A 85 -4.80 5.51 14.01
N VAL A 86 -3.70 5.55 13.25
CA VAL A 86 -3.67 6.00 11.86
C VAL A 86 -3.19 4.85 11.00
N LYS A 87 -3.92 4.55 9.93
CA LYS A 87 -3.51 3.56 8.92
C LYS A 87 -2.81 4.26 7.77
N LEU A 88 -1.69 3.72 7.34
CA LEU A 88 -0.95 4.18 6.18
C LEU A 88 -0.98 3.08 5.12
N TYR A 89 -1.53 3.38 3.96
CA TYR A 89 -1.47 2.49 2.80
C TYR A 89 -0.29 2.91 1.94
N MET A 90 0.63 1.98 1.72
CA MET A 90 1.92 2.29 1.10
C MET A 90 2.22 1.32 -0.04
N SER A 91 2.80 1.84 -1.11
CA SER A 91 3.47 1.03 -2.12
C SER A 91 4.96 1.02 -1.83
N ILE A 92 5.55 -0.17 -1.77
CA ILE A 92 6.98 -0.36 -1.53
C ILE A 92 7.55 -1.15 -2.70
N LYS A 93 8.47 -0.55 -3.42
CA LYS A 93 9.05 -1.13 -4.64
C LYS A 93 10.57 -1.15 -4.56
N ASP A 94 11.18 -2.18 -5.09
CA ASP A 94 12.62 -2.20 -5.32
C ASP A 94 13.01 -1.08 -6.30
N LYS A 95 14.00 -0.29 -5.94
CA LYS A 95 14.42 0.89 -6.71
C LYS A 95 15.02 0.52 -8.06
N THR A 96 15.63 -0.65 -8.16
CA THR A 96 16.35 -1.09 -9.35
C THR A 96 15.43 -1.81 -10.32
N THR A 97 14.58 -2.71 -9.82
CA THR A 97 13.72 -3.55 -10.64
C THR A 97 12.31 -2.98 -10.82
N GLY A 98 11.88 -2.08 -9.93
CA GLY A 98 10.50 -1.57 -9.88
C GLY A 98 9.48 -2.56 -9.33
N ASN A 99 9.90 -3.77 -8.97
CA ASN A 99 9.01 -4.79 -8.44
C ASN A 99 8.54 -4.44 -7.02
N VAL A 100 7.32 -4.86 -6.69
CA VAL A 100 6.79 -4.73 -5.33
C VAL A 100 7.59 -5.62 -4.38
N ILE A 101 7.94 -5.08 -3.21
CA ILE A 101 8.56 -5.84 -2.13
C ILE A 101 7.45 -6.33 -1.21
N GLU A 102 7.31 -7.63 -1.12
CA GLU A 102 6.26 -8.31 -0.35
C GLU A 102 6.79 -8.87 0.98
N ASN A 103 5.87 -9.36 1.81
CA ASN A 103 6.16 -10.04 3.08
C ASN A 103 6.93 -9.19 4.10
N LEU A 104 6.66 -7.88 4.13
CA LEU A 104 7.19 -6.97 5.13
C LEU A 104 6.28 -6.97 6.36
N ASP A 105 6.85 -7.21 7.53
CA ASP A 105 6.16 -7.09 8.82
C ASP A 105 6.44 -5.73 9.52
N ASP A 106 5.85 -5.51 10.70
CA ASP A 106 5.99 -4.27 11.45
C ASP A 106 7.43 -3.92 11.84
N ALA A 107 8.33 -4.90 11.86
CA ALA A 107 9.73 -4.72 12.21
C ALA A 107 10.53 -3.97 11.13
N PHE A 108 10.06 -4.01 9.88
CA PHE A 108 10.71 -3.29 8.76
C PHE A 108 10.35 -1.81 8.70
N PHE A 109 9.38 -1.33 9.51
CA PHE A 109 8.87 0.03 9.40
C PHE A 109 9.35 0.94 10.53
N TYR A 110 9.96 2.06 10.13
CA TYR A 110 10.29 3.19 10.99
C TYR A 110 9.48 4.41 10.55
N ILE A 111 8.53 4.83 11.38
CA ILE A 111 7.67 5.98 11.09
C ILE A 111 8.04 7.12 12.04
N ASN A 112 8.41 8.26 11.47
CA ASN A 112 8.63 9.49 12.20
C ASN A 112 7.61 10.52 11.73
N LYS A 113 6.88 11.12 12.68
CA LYS A 113 6.00 12.25 12.43
C LYS A 113 6.71 13.54 12.81
N GLN A 114 6.65 14.54 11.95
CA GLN A 114 7.13 15.88 12.29
C GLN A 114 6.11 16.57 13.22
N ASP A 115 6.59 17.06 14.36
CA ASP A 115 5.77 17.85 15.29
C ASP A 115 5.68 19.33 14.86
N ALA A 116 4.93 20.12 15.63
CA ALA A 116 4.74 21.55 15.34
C ALA A 116 6.03 22.38 15.39
N ASN A 117 7.12 21.84 15.95
CA ASN A 117 8.43 22.49 16.03
C ASN A 117 9.41 21.96 14.97
N ALA A 118 8.91 21.32 13.94
CA ALA A 118 9.68 20.68 12.89
C ALA A 118 10.65 19.55 13.36
N LYS A 119 10.43 19.01 14.57
CA LYS A 119 11.20 17.90 15.11
C LYS A 119 10.51 16.58 14.77
N TYR A 120 11.30 15.61 14.29
CA TYR A 120 10.80 14.26 14.04
C TYR A 120 10.65 13.45 15.34
N VAL A 121 9.46 12.92 15.54
CA VAL A 121 9.10 12.09 16.69
C VAL A 121 8.70 10.71 16.19
N LYS A 122 9.40 9.67 16.70
CA LYS A 122 9.15 8.27 16.34
C LYS A 122 7.73 7.87 16.75
N GLN A 123 7.03 7.24 15.83
CA GLN A 123 5.71 6.66 16.07
C GLN A 123 5.83 5.15 16.34
N VAL A 124 4.86 4.60 17.07
CA VAL A 124 4.78 3.16 17.30
C VAL A 124 4.04 2.54 16.12
N VAL A 125 4.70 1.60 15.43
CA VAL A 125 4.02 0.72 14.46
C VAL A 125 3.36 -0.40 15.25
N LYS A 126 2.04 -0.54 15.11
CA LYS A 126 1.26 -1.57 15.80
C LYS A 126 1.26 -2.89 15.03
N SER A 127 1.12 -2.78 13.72
CA SER A 127 1.13 -3.91 12.77
C SER A 127 1.43 -3.41 11.37
N ALA A 128 1.98 -4.28 10.54
CA ALA A 128 2.05 -4.11 9.10
C ALA A 128 1.51 -5.39 8.46
N ASN A 129 0.66 -5.25 7.47
CA ASN A 129 0.03 -6.36 6.77
C ASN A 129 0.02 -6.06 5.27
N GLN A 130 0.08 -7.11 4.45
CA GLN A 130 -0.15 -6.99 3.03
C GLN A 130 -1.65 -6.76 2.78
N LEU A 131 -1.98 -5.84 1.87
CA LEU A 131 -3.36 -5.39 1.67
C LEU A 131 -4.32 -6.55 1.33
N ASN A 132 -3.89 -7.45 0.45
CA ASN A 132 -4.70 -8.56 -0.06
C ASN A 132 -5.08 -9.61 1.00
N GLU A 133 -4.51 -9.55 2.20
CA GLU A 133 -4.71 -10.61 3.20
C GLU A 133 -5.74 -10.25 4.27
N LYS A 134 -6.01 -8.96 4.54
CA LYS A 134 -6.77 -8.56 5.74
C LYS A 134 -7.63 -7.32 5.62
N GLU A 135 -7.59 -6.58 4.53
CA GLU A 135 -8.34 -5.34 4.44
C GLU A 135 -9.07 -5.23 3.10
N ALA A 136 -10.38 -5.07 3.19
CA ALA A 136 -11.25 -4.96 2.03
C ALA A 136 -10.94 -3.69 1.22
N LEU A 137 -10.86 -3.84 -0.09
CA LEU A 137 -10.61 -2.78 -1.05
C LEU A 137 -11.94 -2.21 -1.57
N LYS A 138 -12.02 -0.88 -1.69
CA LYS A 138 -13.12 -0.17 -2.33
C LYS A 138 -12.61 0.46 -3.62
N VAL A 139 -13.15 0.04 -4.75
CA VAL A 139 -12.72 0.49 -6.08
C VAL A 139 -13.86 1.17 -6.79
N ASP A 140 -13.67 2.40 -7.29
CA ASP A 140 -14.52 2.97 -8.32
C ASP A 140 -13.86 2.79 -9.69
N MET A 141 -14.47 2.01 -10.57
CA MET A 141 -14.10 1.89 -11.97
C MET A 141 -14.78 2.99 -12.76
N VAL A 142 -13.99 3.90 -13.31
CA VAL A 142 -14.45 5.07 -14.06
C VAL A 142 -14.24 4.80 -15.55
N ALA A 143 -15.31 4.56 -16.27
CA ALA A 143 -15.33 4.18 -17.68
C ALA A 143 -15.60 5.38 -18.58
N ASP A 144 -14.65 5.72 -19.42
CA ASP A 144 -14.84 6.63 -20.54
C ASP A 144 -15.77 5.97 -21.59
N VAL A 145 -16.89 6.61 -21.83
CA VAL A 145 -17.83 6.21 -22.89
C VAL A 145 -18.03 7.37 -23.89
N SER A 146 -17.05 8.26 -24.02
CA SER A 146 -17.06 9.34 -25.02
C SER A 146 -17.03 8.81 -26.44
N GLY A 147 -17.28 9.68 -27.42
CA GLY A 147 -17.37 9.31 -28.83
C GLY A 147 -16.09 8.69 -29.41
N SER A 148 -14.91 9.03 -28.88
CA SER A 148 -13.62 8.43 -29.27
C SER A 148 -13.49 6.95 -28.89
N MET A 149 -14.22 6.55 -27.82
CA MET A 149 -14.27 5.16 -27.37
C MET A 149 -15.14 4.24 -28.23
N ASP A 150 -15.83 4.76 -29.26
CA ASP A 150 -16.74 3.95 -30.09
C ASP A 150 -16.03 2.77 -30.77
N GLY A 151 -16.64 1.60 -30.73
CA GLY A 151 -16.16 0.37 -31.34
C GLY A 151 -15.11 -0.37 -30.50
N SER A 152 -13.91 -0.56 -31.05
CA SER A 152 -12.84 -1.38 -30.42
C SER A 152 -12.38 -0.87 -29.07
N PRO A 153 -12.12 0.44 -28.86
CA PRO A 153 -11.65 0.93 -27.57
C PRO A 153 -12.59 0.61 -26.41
N LEU A 154 -13.89 0.87 -26.58
CA LEU A 154 -14.87 0.55 -25.52
C LEU A 154 -15.00 -0.96 -25.31
N ASN A 155 -14.93 -1.77 -26.38
CA ASN A 155 -14.98 -3.23 -26.23
C ASN A 155 -13.76 -3.77 -25.47
N GLU A 156 -12.59 -3.24 -25.72
CA GLU A 156 -11.36 -3.59 -24.99
C GLU A 156 -11.46 -3.15 -23.52
N ALA A 157 -11.92 -1.93 -23.25
CA ALA A 157 -12.15 -1.45 -21.89
C ALA A 157 -13.13 -2.33 -21.12
N LYS A 158 -14.27 -2.70 -21.74
CA LYS A 158 -15.25 -3.64 -21.15
C LYS A 158 -14.63 -4.99 -20.80
N GLN A 159 -13.79 -5.53 -21.70
CA GLN A 159 -13.13 -6.80 -21.43
C GLN A 159 -12.18 -6.66 -20.23
N VAL A 160 -11.34 -5.63 -20.20
CA VAL A 160 -10.38 -5.40 -19.09
C VAL A 160 -11.12 -5.17 -17.76
N MET A 161 -12.20 -4.39 -17.77
CA MET A 161 -13.03 -4.18 -16.56
C MET A 161 -13.68 -5.48 -16.09
N SER A 162 -14.20 -6.31 -17.00
CA SER A 162 -14.80 -7.61 -16.66
C SER A 162 -13.76 -8.59 -16.11
N ASP A 163 -12.56 -8.62 -16.70
CA ASP A 163 -11.44 -9.44 -16.20
C ASP A 163 -10.98 -8.98 -14.80
N PHE A 164 -10.95 -7.66 -14.56
CA PHE A 164 -10.69 -7.10 -13.25
C PHE A 164 -11.74 -7.55 -12.24
N VAL A 165 -13.04 -7.39 -12.53
CA VAL A 165 -14.14 -7.85 -11.65
C VAL A 165 -13.99 -9.33 -11.32
N GLY A 166 -13.59 -10.16 -12.29
CA GLY A 166 -13.32 -11.58 -12.08
C GLY A 166 -12.13 -11.88 -11.15
N SER A 167 -11.23 -10.92 -10.93
CA SER A 167 -10.07 -11.06 -10.05
C SER A 167 -10.27 -10.49 -8.65
N VAL A 168 -11.36 -9.75 -8.41
CA VAL A 168 -11.68 -9.11 -7.13
C VAL A 168 -12.06 -10.16 -6.09
N GLN A 169 -11.61 -9.95 -4.86
CA GLN A 169 -11.86 -10.86 -3.75
C GLN A 169 -13.12 -10.45 -2.95
N PHE A 170 -14.27 -10.57 -3.56
CA PHE A 170 -15.55 -10.17 -2.94
C PHE A 170 -15.80 -10.90 -1.62
N ASP A 171 -15.44 -12.18 -1.51
CA ASP A 171 -15.52 -12.95 -0.27
C ASP A 171 -14.64 -12.38 0.86
N ALA A 172 -13.59 -11.63 0.52
CA ALA A 172 -12.75 -10.90 1.49
C ALA A 172 -13.34 -9.53 1.88
N GLY A 173 -14.45 -9.13 1.26
CA GLY A 173 -15.16 -7.89 1.54
C GLY A 173 -14.82 -6.74 0.59
N ASP A 174 -14.14 -7.00 -0.52
CA ASP A 174 -13.92 -6.01 -1.57
C ASP A 174 -15.25 -5.55 -2.15
N LEU A 175 -15.34 -4.27 -2.51
CA LEU A 175 -16.49 -3.71 -3.21
C LEU A 175 -16.04 -2.92 -4.44
N VAL A 176 -16.82 -3.00 -5.48
CA VAL A 176 -16.58 -2.28 -6.73
C VAL A 176 -17.78 -1.41 -7.06
N GLU A 177 -17.53 -0.16 -7.41
CA GLU A 177 -18.49 0.79 -7.99
C GLU A 177 -18.17 0.95 -9.47
N LEU A 178 -19.18 1.19 -10.31
CA LEU A 178 -19.03 1.50 -11.72
C LEU A 178 -19.59 2.88 -12.02
N THR A 179 -18.73 3.76 -12.48
CA THR A 179 -19.05 5.08 -12.96
C THR A 179 -18.76 5.16 -14.46
N SER A 180 -19.65 5.71 -15.27
CA SER A 180 -19.35 6.06 -16.65
C SER A 180 -19.33 7.57 -16.85
N PHE A 181 -18.65 8.04 -17.90
CA PHE A 181 -18.68 9.45 -18.26
C PHE A 181 -18.57 9.64 -19.78
N SER A 182 -19.27 10.68 -20.24
CA SER A 182 -19.17 11.26 -21.58
C SER A 182 -19.35 12.79 -21.46
N THR A 183 -20.43 13.36 -21.97
CA THR A 183 -20.81 14.77 -21.70
C THR A 183 -21.12 15.03 -20.22
N GLY A 184 -21.52 14.00 -19.47
CA GLY A 184 -21.77 14.04 -18.04
C GLY A 184 -21.32 12.77 -17.36
N VAL A 185 -21.39 12.75 -16.04
CA VAL A 185 -21.01 11.62 -15.19
C VAL A 185 -22.25 10.85 -14.77
N CYS A 186 -22.23 9.53 -14.93
CA CYS A 186 -23.31 8.63 -14.55
C CYS A 186 -22.79 7.58 -13.57
N LEU A 187 -23.54 7.36 -12.48
CA LEU A 187 -23.33 6.22 -11.59
C LEU A 187 -24.11 5.05 -12.16
N GLU A 188 -23.41 4.06 -12.71
CA GLU A 188 -24.03 2.86 -13.29
C GLU A 188 -24.37 1.83 -12.22
N GLN A 189 -23.43 1.60 -11.28
CA GLN A 189 -23.60 0.68 -10.16
C GLN A 189 -22.93 1.25 -8.91
N GLU A 190 -23.67 1.32 -7.80
CA GLU A 190 -23.11 1.63 -6.47
C GLU A 190 -22.15 0.50 -6.00
N PHE A 191 -21.35 0.79 -4.96
CA PHE A 191 -20.44 -0.21 -4.38
C PHE A 191 -21.13 -1.54 -4.12
N SER A 192 -20.72 -2.57 -4.83
CA SER A 192 -21.33 -3.89 -4.84
C SER A 192 -20.28 -4.99 -4.75
N ASP A 193 -20.67 -6.13 -4.18
CA ASP A 193 -19.94 -7.41 -4.18
C ASP A 193 -20.54 -8.41 -5.20
N ASP A 194 -21.53 -7.99 -5.98
CA ASP A 194 -22.16 -8.83 -7.01
C ASP A 194 -21.41 -8.70 -8.34
N ALA A 195 -20.47 -9.62 -8.57
CA ALA A 195 -19.71 -9.69 -9.81
C ALA A 195 -20.60 -9.85 -11.06
N ALA A 196 -21.73 -10.53 -10.96
CA ALA A 196 -22.59 -10.78 -12.10
C ALA A 196 -23.31 -9.49 -12.52
N THR A 197 -23.85 -8.73 -11.56
CA THR A 197 -24.45 -7.42 -11.80
C THR A 197 -23.45 -6.45 -12.38
N LEU A 198 -22.26 -6.32 -11.76
CA LEU A 198 -21.17 -5.45 -12.25
C LEU A 198 -20.78 -5.79 -13.70
N THR A 199 -20.59 -7.07 -14.01
CA THR A 199 -20.23 -7.50 -15.36
C THR A 199 -21.34 -7.20 -16.37
N ASN A 200 -22.61 -7.37 -15.99
CA ASN A 200 -23.75 -7.03 -16.84
C ASN A 200 -23.77 -5.52 -17.13
N ASP A 201 -23.56 -4.69 -16.12
CA ASP A 201 -23.61 -3.23 -16.28
C ASP A 201 -22.40 -2.74 -17.12
N ILE A 202 -21.22 -3.33 -16.97
CA ILE A 202 -20.08 -3.09 -17.87
C ILE A 202 -20.46 -3.40 -19.33
N HIS A 203 -21.09 -4.54 -19.60
CA HIS A 203 -21.49 -4.90 -20.95
C HIS A 203 -22.53 -3.95 -21.55
N ASN A 204 -23.38 -3.35 -20.73
CA ASN A 204 -24.45 -2.44 -21.16
C ASN A 204 -23.94 -1.00 -21.38
N LEU A 205 -22.69 -0.65 -21.06
CA LEU A 205 -22.14 0.67 -21.37
C LEU A 205 -22.28 0.98 -22.86
N VAL A 206 -22.67 2.20 -23.17
CA VAL A 206 -22.83 2.69 -24.56
C VAL A 206 -22.10 4.01 -24.73
N THR A 207 -21.58 4.26 -25.92
CA THR A 207 -20.88 5.51 -26.23
C THR A 207 -21.81 6.72 -26.26
N GLY A 208 -21.31 7.83 -25.75
CA GLY A 208 -21.90 9.18 -25.84
C GLY A 208 -21.05 10.12 -26.71
N ASP A 209 -21.03 11.40 -26.37
CA ASP A 209 -20.40 12.42 -27.21
C ASP A 209 -19.06 12.93 -26.67
N MET A 210 -19.09 13.83 -25.67
CA MET A 210 -17.94 14.58 -25.13
C MET A 210 -17.20 13.79 -24.05
N THR A 211 -16.14 14.37 -23.49
CA THR A 211 -15.27 13.74 -22.47
C THR A 211 -15.13 14.63 -21.24
N SER A 212 -15.92 14.38 -20.18
CA SER A 212 -15.87 15.10 -18.88
C SER A 212 -15.00 14.35 -17.89
N LEU A 213 -13.73 14.12 -18.23
CA LEU A 213 -12.82 13.29 -17.45
C LEU A 213 -12.57 13.87 -16.06
N TYR A 214 -12.33 15.18 -15.94
CA TYR A 214 -12.04 15.79 -14.64
C TYR A 214 -13.23 15.74 -13.68
N ASP A 215 -14.45 15.96 -14.17
CA ASP A 215 -15.65 15.87 -13.36
C ASP A 215 -15.90 14.42 -12.89
N ALA A 216 -15.64 13.44 -13.76
CA ALA A 216 -15.76 12.03 -13.43
C ALA A 216 -14.75 11.63 -12.34
N LEU A 217 -13.49 11.99 -12.50
CA LEU A 217 -12.45 11.71 -11.51
C LEU A 217 -12.72 12.42 -10.18
N TYR A 218 -13.16 13.67 -10.20
CA TYR A 218 -13.51 14.41 -8.99
C TYR A 218 -14.64 13.69 -8.24
N THR A 219 -15.72 13.33 -8.95
CA THR A 219 -16.88 12.65 -8.37
C THR A 219 -16.52 11.27 -7.82
N ALA A 220 -15.72 10.49 -8.55
CA ALA A 220 -15.25 9.18 -8.13
C ALA A 220 -14.38 9.28 -6.85
N VAL A 221 -13.46 10.24 -6.82
CA VAL A 221 -12.60 10.48 -5.63
C VAL A 221 -13.44 10.86 -4.41
N GLU A 222 -14.47 11.72 -4.56
CA GLU A 222 -15.36 12.06 -3.45
C GLU A 222 -16.11 10.83 -2.93
N ARG A 223 -16.62 9.97 -3.82
CA ARG A 223 -17.35 8.75 -3.43
C ARG A 223 -16.46 7.73 -2.74
N VAL A 224 -15.28 7.43 -3.29
CA VAL A 224 -14.36 6.50 -2.62
C VAL A 224 -13.81 7.08 -1.32
N ALA A 225 -13.63 8.40 -1.23
CA ALA A 225 -13.16 9.05 0.00
C ALA A 225 -14.17 8.93 1.15
N ALA A 226 -15.45 8.80 0.86
CA ALA A 226 -16.50 8.55 1.85
C ALA A 226 -16.51 7.09 2.37
N GLN A 227 -15.80 6.18 1.73
CA GLN A 227 -15.69 4.78 2.17
C GLN A 227 -14.60 4.61 3.23
N ASN A 228 -14.73 3.55 4.05
CA ASN A 228 -13.69 3.14 5.00
C ASN A 228 -12.78 2.09 4.37
N GLY A 229 -11.53 2.00 4.87
CA GLY A 229 -10.56 1.00 4.43
C GLY A 229 -9.71 1.46 3.24
N ALA A 230 -9.12 0.49 2.54
CA ALA A 230 -8.33 0.74 1.35
C ALA A 230 -9.21 1.16 0.17
N ARG A 231 -8.77 2.19 -0.56
CA ARG A 231 -9.59 2.83 -1.59
C ARG A 231 -8.76 3.16 -2.81
N CYS A 232 -9.34 2.95 -4.01
CA CYS A 232 -8.73 3.45 -5.24
C CYS A 232 -9.79 3.80 -6.29
N VAL A 233 -9.37 4.61 -7.25
CA VAL A 233 -10.11 4.88 -8.49
C VAL A 233 -9.29 4.33 -9.65
N ILE A 234 -9.93 3.62 -10.57
CA ILE A 234 -9.30 3.10 -11.78
C ILE A 234 -10.04 3.70 -12.97
N ALA A 235 -9.38 4.55 -13.74
CA ALA A 235 -9.96 5.16 -14.94
C ALA A 235 -9.55 4.38 -16.20
N PHE A 236 -10.52 4.15 -17.05
CA PHE A 236 -10.37 3.53 -18.37
C PHE A 236 -10.74 4.59 -19.41
N THR A 237 -9.77 5.20 -20.06
CA THR A 237 -9.94 6.30 -21.01
C THR A 237 -8.86 6.27 -22.07
N ASP A 238 -9.20 6.75 -23.28
CA ASP A 238 -8.24 6.97 -24.37
C ASP A 238 -7.95 8.45 -24.61
N GLY A 239 -8.59 9.35 -23.87
CA GLY A 239 -8.69 10.73 -24.25
C GLY A 239 -8.28 11.78 -23.25
N ASN A 240 -8.34 13.01 -23.76
CA ASN A 240 -8.20 14.23 -23.01
C ASN A 240 -9.58 14.80 -22.71
N ASP A 241 -9.70 15.49 -21.58
CA ASP A 241 -10.88 16.25 -21.25
C ASP A 241 -11.14 17.32 -22.33
N ASN A 242 -12.35 17.38 -22.83
CA ASN A 242 -12.77 18.30 -23.90
C ASN A 242 -14.14 18.92 -23.66
N TYR A 243 -14.64 18.87 -22.42
CA TYR A 243 -15.90 19.44 -22.00
C TYR A 243 -15.72 20.64 -21.07
#